data_16f9eeae4c8812fc2757a7555bad3d03
#
_entry.id   16f9eeae4c8812fc2757a7555bad3d03
#
_cell.length_a   1.000
_cell.length_b   1.000
_cell.length_c   1.000
_cell.angle_alpha   90.00
_cell.angle_beta   90.00
_cell.angle_gamma   90.00
#
_symmetry.space_group_name_H-M   'P 1'
#
loop_
_entity.id
_entity.type
_entity.pdbx_description
1 polymer ?
#
loop_
_entity_poly.entity_id
_entity_poly.type
_entity_poly.pdbx_seq_one_letter_code
_entity_poly.pdbx_strand_id
1 'polypeptide(L)'
;VSAAGSRESRKSLKTRLTDFFDIEHPILSAPMALISGGRLSAAVTSAGGLGLIGGGYGDSGWLQREFGLAEGTRVGCGFITWSLARKPELLDETLERQPA
;
A
#
# COMPACT_ATOMS: atom_id res chain seq x y z
N VAL A 1 -9.85 5.13 20.54
CA VAL A 1 -10.46 5.84 20.29
C VAL A 1 -11.84 5.80 19.66
N SER A 2 -12.44 6.83 19.63
CA SER A 2 -13.74 6.96 19.04
C SER A 2 -13.78 6.64 17.54
N ALA A 3 -12.68 6.27 16.94
CA ALA A 3 -12.65 5.96 15.53
C ALA A 3 -13.66 4.89 15.15
N ALA A 4 -13.79 3.85 15.95
CA ALA A 4 -14.74 2.78 15.64
C ALA A 4 -16.18 3.32 15.70
N GLY A 5 -16.52 4.07 16.75
CA GLY A 5 -17.83 4.66 16.85
C GLY A 5 -18.12 5.64 15.74
N SER A 6 -17.11 6.43 15.33
CA SER A 6 -17.27 7.35 14.23
C SER A 6 -17.56 6.63 12.93
N ARG A 7 -16.90 5.50 12.70
CA ARG A 7 -17.14 4.72 11.49
C ARG A 7 -18.55 4.16 11.44
N GLU A 8 -19.05 3.71 12.57
CA GLU A 8 -20.40 3.17 12.64
C GLU A 8 -21.45 4.22 12.32
N SER A 9 -21.21 5.46 12.72
CA SER A 9 -22.15 6.54 12.45
C SER A 9 -22.01 7.11 11.05
N ARG A 10 -20.93 6.81 10.35
CA ARG A 10 -20.70 7.27 9.00
C ARG A 10 -21.05 6.17 8.02
N LYS A 11 -21.61 6.57 6.90
CA LYS A 11 -21.87 5.61 5.84
C LYS A 11 -20.62 5.43 5.03
N SER A 12 -20.10 4.20 4.99
CA SER A 12 -19.02 3.84 4.09
C SER A 12 -19.60 3.49 2.74
N LEU A 13 -18.87 3.81 1.68
CA LEU A 13 -19.27 3.42 0.34
C LEU A 13 -18.84 1.98 0.11
N LYS A 14 -19.81 1.09 -0.03
CA LYS A 14 -19.53 -0.30 -0.36
C LYS A 14 -19.46 -0.45 -1.86
N THR A 15 -18.34 -0.93 -2.36
CA THR A 15 -18.10 -1.15 -3.79
C THR A 15 -17.41 -2.49 -3.96
N ARG A 16 -17.22 -2.90 -5.22
CA ARG A 16 -16.46 -4.11 -5.49
C ARG A 16 -15.01 -3.97 -4.98
N LEU A 17 -14.48 -2.75 -5.03
CA LEU A 17 -13.13 -2.50 -4.56
C LEU A 17 -13.02 -2.71 -3.05
N THR A 18 -13.98 -2.17 -2.29
CA THR A 18 -13.96 -2.35 -0.84
C THR A 18 -14.13 -3.82 -0.45
N ASP A 19 -14.95 -4.55 -1.18
CA ASP A 19 -15.14 -5.98 -0.91
C ASP A 19 -13.90 -6.79 -1.29
N PHE A 20 -13.30 -6.46 -2.45
CA PHE A 20 -12.14 -7.20 -2.94
C PHE A 20 -10.94 -7.07 -2.01
N PHE A 21 -10.67 -5.86 -1.53
CA PHE A 21 -9.53 -5.62 -0.66
C PHE A 21 -9.87 -5.61 0.82
N ASP A 22 -11.15 -5.76 1.16
CA ASP A 22 -11.60 -5.71 2.57
C ASP A 22 -11.15 -4.41 3.23
N ILE A 23 -11.48 -3.29 2.59
CA ILE A 23 -11.17 -1.95 3.10
C ILE A 23 -12.46 -1.18 3.29
N GLU A 24 -12.39 -0.17 4.15
CA GLU A 24 -13.57 0.61 4.52
C GLU A 24 -14.00 1.57 3.42
N HIS A 25 -13.03 2.20 2.77
CA HIS A 25 -13.28 3.22 1.76
C HIS A 25 -12.67 2.79 0.42
N PRO A 26 -13.32 3.07 -0.72
CA PRO A 26 -12.80 2.68 -2.03
C PRO A 26 -11.70 3.63 -2.49
N ILE A 27 -10.61 3.69 -1.72
CA ILE A 27 -9.51 4.61 -1.98
C ILE A 27 -8.20 3.83 -1.93
N LEU A 28 -7.44 3.93 -3.02
CA LEU A 28 -6.08 3.41 -3.10
C LEU A 28 -5.14 4.60 -3.30
N SER A 29 -4.06 4.68 -2.53
CA SER A 29 -3.10 5.75 -2.80
C SER A 29 -2.22 5.35 -3.98
N ALA A 30 -1.77 6.33 -4.74
CA ALA A 30 -0.96 6.07 -5.92
C ALA A 30 0.46 5.66 -5.53
N PRO A 31 1.03 4.65 -6.19
CA PRO A 31 2.40 4.23 -5.89
C PRO A 31 3.42 5.12 -6.62
N MET A 32 3.70 6.27 -6.04
CA MET A 32 4.60 7.25 -6.65
C MET A 32 6.02 7.06 -6.14
N ALA A 33 6.95 6.93 -7.07
CA ALA A 33 8.37 6.72 -6.75
C ALA A 33 8.91 7.85 -5.86
N LEU A 34 9.63 7.48 -4.81
CA LEU A 34 10.30 8.39 -3.87
C LEU A 34 9.35 9.24 -3.02
N ILE A 35 8.05 9.21 -3.30
CA ILE A 35 7.05 10.01 -2.58
C ILE A 35 6.16 9.12 -1.73
N SER A 36 5.65 8.05 -2.33
CA SER A 36 4.75 7.14 -1.64
C SER A 36 5.56 6.05 -0.94
N GLY A 37 6.03 6.36 0.24
CA GLY A 37 6.82 5.42 1.04
C GLY A 37 5.97 4.64 2.02
N GLY A 38 6.63 3.95 2.94
CA GLY A 38 5.97 3.09 3.92
C GLY A 38 5.09 3.85 4.88
N ARG A 39 5.54 5.01 5.35
CA ARG A 39 4.76 5.78 6.31
C ARG A 39 3.47 6.30 5.71
N LEU A 40 3.54 6.87 4.50
CA LEU A 40 2.35 7.38 3.84
C LEU A 40 1.38 6.24 3.53
N SER A 41 1.90 5.14 3.01
CA SER A 41 1.08 3.98 2.66
C SER A 41 0.39 3.40 3.89
N ALA A 42 1.12 3.26 4.98
CA ALA A 42 0.54 2.77 6.23
C ALA A 42 -0.53 3.71 6.77
N ALA A 43 -0.32 5.02 6.65
CA ALA A 43 -1.29 6.00 7.11
C ALA A 43 -2.59 5.90 6.32
N VAL A 44 -2.50 5.74 4.99
CA VAL A 44 -3.69 5.58 4.14
C VAL A 44 -4.44 4.32 4.52
N THR A 45 -3.74 3.21 4.71
CA THR A 45 -4.38 1.95 5.09
C THR A 45 -5.03 2.08 6.46
N SER A 46 -4.37 2.72 7.41
CA SER A 46 -4.92 2.90 8.76
C SER A 46 -6.16 3.79 8.75
N ALA A 47 -6.29 4.66 7.76
CA ALA A 47 -7.44 5.53 7.63
C ALA A 47 -8.63 4.86 6.93
N GLY A 48 -8.48 3.63 6.47
CA GLY A 48 -9.58 2.87 5.88
C GLY A 48 -9.46 2.62 4.38
N GLY A 49 -8.42 3.15 3.74
CA GLY A 49 -8.13 2.85 2.33
C GLY A 49 -7.08 1.76 2.21
N LEU A 50 -6.34 1.76 1.13
CA LEU A 50 -5.21 0.87 0.94
C LEU A 50 -4.04 1.68 0.38
N GLY A 51 -2.95 1.72 1.13
CA GLY A 51 -1.75 2.44 0.72
C GLY A 51 -0.88 1.57 -0.18
N LEU A 52 -0.27 2.19 -1.19
CA LEU A 52 0.66 1.49 -2.07
C LEU A 52 2.02 2.18 -2.04
N ILE A 53 3.05 1.39 -1.75
CA ILE A 53 4.42 1.86 -1.78
C ILE A 53 4.87 1.95 -3.23
N GLY A 54 5.49 3.07 -3.59
CA GLY A 54 6.09 3.21 -4.92
C GLY A 54 7.39 2.46 -5.00
N GLY A 55 7.43 1.42 -5.84
CA GLY A 55 8.62 0.59 -6.02
C GLY A 55 9.78 1.32 -6.69
N GLY A 56 9.48 2.43 -7.35
CA GLY A 56 10.49 3.33 -7.87
C GLY A 56 11.31 2.76 -9.01
N TYR A 57 12.57 3.11 -8.99
CA TYR A 57 13.49 2.80 -10.10
C TYR A 57 14.34 1.56 -9.84
N GLY A 58 13.82 0.64 -9.05
CA GLY A 58 14.48 -0.64 -8.88
C GLY A 58 15.53 -0.66 -7.79
N ASP A 59 15.28 -0.03 -6.66
CA ASP A 59 16.18 0.01 -5.52
C ASP A 59 15.69 -0.93 -4.43
N SER A 60 16.37 -2.06 -4.29
CA SER A 60 16.02 -3.05 -3.26
C SER A 60 16.15 -2.47 -1.86
N GLY A 61 17.15 -1.63 -1.62
CA GLY A 61 17.33 -0.98 -0.32
C GLY A 61 16.17 -0.08 0.03
N TRP A 62 15.66 0.66 -0.95
CA TRP A 62 14.46 1.48 -0.76
C TRP A 62 13.27 0.62 -0.36
N LEU A 63 13.03 -0.47 -1.11
CA LEU A 63 11.91 -1.36 -0.83
C LEU A 63 12.01 -1.95 0.58
N GLN A 64 13.16 -2.45 0.95
CA GLN A 64 13.36 -3.04 2.28
C GLN A 64 13.06 -2.02 3.38
N ARG A 65 13.56 -0.81 3.21
CA ARG A 65 13.38 0.24 4.20
C ARG A 65 11.91 0.66 4.30
N GLU A 66 11.27 0.85 3.15
CA GLU A 66 9.89 1.35 3.16
C GLU A 66 8.90 0.30 3.61
N PHE A 67 9.09 -0.96 3.23
CA PHE A 67 8.26 -2.02 3.78
C PHE A 67 8.49 -2.17 5.29
N GLY A 68 9.71 -1.97 5.75
CA GLY A 68 10.00 -1.98 7.18
C GLY A 68 9.23 -0.91 7.93
N LEU A 69 9.13 0.29 7.36
CA LEU A 69 8.38 1.38 7.97
C LEU A 69 6.88 1.11 7.98
N ALA A 70 6.39 0.26 7.10
CA ALA A 70 4.99 -0.11 7.04
C ALA A 70 4.71 -1.43 7.75
N GLU A 71 5.68 -1.98 8.46
CA GLU A 71 5.54 -3.28 9.10
C GLU A 71 4.35 -3.26 10.06
N GLY A 72 3.55 -4.33 10.03
CA GLY A 72 2.34 -4.41 10.85
C GLY A 72 1.12 -3.79 10.20
N THR A 73 1.27 -3.14 9.06
CA THR A 73 0.17 -2.52 8.33
C THR A 73 0.13 -3.10 6.92
N ARG A 74 -1.07 -3.43 6.47
CA ARG A 74 -1.28 -3.98 5.14
C ARG A 74 -1.07 -2.90 4.08
N VAL A 75 -0.14 -3.13 3.16
CA VAL A 75 0.12 -2.19 2.07
C VAL A 75 0.38 -2.96 0.78
N GLY A 76 0.16 -2.30 -0.35
CA GLY A 76 0.53 -2.84 -1.65
C GLY A 76 1.79 -2.18 -2.17
N CYS A 77 2.16 -2.53 -3.39
CA CYS A 77 3.33 -1.94 -4.03
C CYS A 77 3.10 -1.84 -5.53
N GLY A 78 3.51 -0.72 -6.11
CA GLY A 78 3.44 -0.53 -7.55
C GLY A 78 4.82 -0.29 -8.11
N PHE A 79 5.04 -0.70 -9.35
CA PHE A 79 6.33 -0.60 -10.02
C PHE A 79 6.22 0.14 -11.34
N ILE A 80 7.32 0.76 -11.73
CA ILE A 80 7.47 1.28 -13.08
C ILE A 80 7.88 0.09 -13.95
N THR A 81 7.08 -0.25 -14.94
CA THR A 81 7.25 -1.52 -15.66
C THR A 81 8.59 -1.64 -16.37
N TRP A 82 9.07 -0.56 -16.99
CA TRP A 82 10.36 -0.65 -17.69
C TRP A 82 11.52 -0.85 -16.71
N SER A 83 11.38 -0.30 -15.50
CA SER A 83 12.39 -0.46 -14.47
C SER A 83 12.37 -1.86 -13.90
N LEU A 84 11.17 -2.39 -13.67
CA LEU A 84 11.01 -3.76 -13.19
C LEU A 84 11.56 -4.77 -14.20
N ALA A 85 11.41 -4.49 -15.49
CA ALA A 85 11.92 -5.38 -16.53
C ALA A 85 13.43 -5.54 -16.46
N ARG A 86 14.14 -4.53 -15.97
CA ARG A 86 15.61 -4.59 -15.81
C ARG A 86 16.01 -5.38 -14.57
N LYS A 87 15.15 -5.40 -13.55
CA LYS A 87 15.43 -6.09 -12.29
C LYS A 87 14.20 -6.87 -11.85
N PRO A 88 13.84 -7.92 -12.60
CA PRO A 88 12.60 -8.66 -12.29
C PRO A 88 12.65 -9.36 -10.94
N GLU A 89 13.80 -9.55 -10.34
CA GLU A 89 13.93 -10.13 -9.01
C GLU A 89 13.27 -9.27 -7.94
N LEU A 90 13.05 -7.99 -8.20
CA LEU A 90 12.37 -7.12 -7.24
C LEU A 90 10.93 -7.51 -7.04
N LEU A 91 10.30 -8.06 -8.05
CA LEU A 91 8.94 -8.56 -7.92
C LEU A 91 8.90 -9.73 -6.95
N ASP A 92 9.87 -10.64 -7.05
CA ASP A 92 9.96 -11.78 -6.15
C ASP A 92 10.20 -11.33 -4.71
N GLU A 93 11.12 -10.37 -4.50
CA GLU A 93 11.37 -9.82 -3.18
C GLU A 93 10.11 -9.21 -2.59
N THR A 94 9.34 -8.50 -3.40
CA THR A 94 8.11 -7.87 -2.95
C THR A 94 7.06 -8.90 -2.60
N LEU A 95 6.91 -9.92 -3.42
CA LEU A 95 5.92 -10.98 -3.18
C LEU A 95 6.24 -11.76 -1.90
N GLU A 96 7.50 -11.91 -1.55
CA GLU A 96 7.89 -12.55 -0.30
C GLU A 96 7.37 -11.80 0.92
N ARG A 97 7.11 -10.52 0.79
CA ARG A 97 6.58 -9.69 1.89
C ARG A 97 5.06 -9.73 1.97
N GLN A 98 4.44 -10.50 1.10
CA GLN A 98 2.99 -10.72 1.09
C GLN A 98 2.20 -9.41 1.04
N PRO A 99 2.40 -8.56 0.03
CA PRO A 99 1.65 -7.31 -0.10
C PRO A 99 0.19 -7.58 -0.44
N ALA A 100 -0.59 -6.54 -0.32
CA ALA A 100 -2.01 -6.62 -0.64
C ALA A 100 -2.24 -6.88 -2.13
#